data_75dff6f039aa313489b50df1a8c1c124
#
_entry.id   75dff6f039aa313489b50df1a8c1c124
#
_cell.length_a   1.000
_cell.length_b   1.000
_cell.length_c   1.000
_cell.angle_alpha   90.00
_cell.angle_beta   90.00
_cell.angle_gamma   90.00
#
_symmetry.space_group_name_H-M   'P 1'
#
loop_
_entity.id
_entity.type
_entity.pdbx_description
1 polymer ?
#
loop_
_entity_poly.entity_id
_entity_poly.type
_entity_poly.pdbx_seq_one_letter_code
_entity_poly.pdbx_strand_id
1 'polypeptide(L)'
;AFDTPEDAARLNAIVHPILLEQLGLRLLPANCCSVMVPEHQLAVVEISAPAGFADAFALADEVIAVTAPLETRRLRAVERGMDADDFDRRAECQPAEEDLIAMATFVIDNACADDSLFRELDALVDRYGLALPAAEETLHG
;
A
#
# COMPACT_ATOMS: atom_id res chain seq x y z
N ALA A 1 4.84 12.08 -17.06
CA ALA A 1 5.62 12.00 -15.82
C ALA A 1 6.06 10.56 -15.48
N PHE A 2 5.53 9.56 -16.19
CA PHE A 2 5.85 8.14 -16.01
C PHE A 2 6.20 7.48 -17.35
N ASP A 3 6.81 8.23 -18.24
CA ASP A 3 7.14 7.71 -19.58
C ASP A 3 8.41 6.87 -19.55
N THR A 4 9.28 7.11 -18.59
CA THR A 4 10.50 6.32 -18.36
C THR A 4 10.78 6.09 -16.88
N PRO A 5 11.56 5.05 -16.51
CA PRO A 5 12.01 4.84 -15.12
C PRO A 5 12.80 6.04 -14.55
N GLU A 6 13.58 6.74 -15.39
CA GLU A 6 14.34 7.93 -15.00
C GLU A 6 13.41 9.08 -14.62
N ASP A 7 12.32 9.29 -15.37
CA ASP A 7 11.34 10.35 -15.06
C ASP A 7 10.59 10.03 -13.77
N ALA A 8 10.24 8.76 -13.55
CA ALA A 8 9.65 8.29 -12.30
C ALA A 8 10.62 8.52 -11.12
N ALA A 9 11.90 8.19 -11.26
CA ALA A 9 12.90 8.39 -10.22
C ALA A 9 13.10 9.89 -9.89
N ARG A 10 13.10 10.77 -10.90
CA ARG A 10 13.18 12.23 -10.68
C ARG A 10 11.98 12.78 -9.95
N LEU A 11 10.77 12.33 -10.29
CA LEU A 11 9.55 12.71 -9.58
C LEU A 11 9.60 12.23 -8.13
N ASN A 12 9.95 10.97 -7.91
CA ASN A 12 10.07 10.37 -6.58
C ASN A 12 11.08 11.13 -5.71
N ALA A 13 12.22 11.52 -6.25
CA ALA A 13 13.23 12.30 -5.52
C ALA A 13 12.70 13.65 -4.99
N ILE A 14 11.68 14.22 -5.64
CA ILE A 14 11.04 15.47 -5.20
C ILE A 14 9.92 15.19 -4.20
N VAL A 15 9.11 14.16 -4.48
CA VAL A 15 7.85 13.93 -3.75
C VAL A 15 8.08 13.12 -2.47
N HIS A 16 8.96 12.11 -2.50
CA HIS A 16 9.14 11.20 -1.37
C HIS A 16 9.59 11.89 -0.07
N PRO A 17 10.54 12.85 -0.07
CA PRO A 17 10.92 13.56 1.16
C PRO A 17 9.73 14.28 1.81
N ILE A 18 8.90 14.92 0.98
CA ILE A 18 7.71 15.65 1.46
C ILE A 18 6.67 14.68 2.01
N LEU A 19 6.42 13.57 1.31
CA LEU A 19 5.48 12.54 1.77
C LEU A 19 5.96 11.90 3.07
N LEU A 20 7.25 11.60 3.20
CA LEU A 20 7.83 10.99 4.40
C LEU A 20 7.68 11.92 5.61
N GLU A 21 7.93 13.22 5.43
CA GLU A 21 7.68 14.21 6.48
C GLU A 21 6.21 14.24 6.90
N GLN A 22 5.29 14.28 5.94
CA GLN A 22 3.85 14.28 6.21
C GLN A 22 3.36 12.99 6.87
N LEU A 23 3.90 11.84 6.49
CA LEU A 23 3.63 10.56 7.15
C LEU A 23 4.13 10.58 8.59
N GLY A 24 5.36 11.03 8.82
CA GLY A 24 5.91 11.14 10.17
C GLY A 24 5.06 12.04 11.08
N LEU A 25 4.59 13.17 10.58
CA LEU A 25 3.72 14.09 11.33
C LEU A 25 2.35 13.48 11.70
N ARG A 26 1.85 12.54 10.89
CA ARG A 26 0.53 11.91 11.10
C ARG A 26 0.60 10.62 11.92
N LEU A 27 1.67 9.86 11.77
CA LEU A 27 1.79 8.52 12.35
C LEU A 27 2.56 8.53 13.68
N LEU A 28 3.55 9.44 13.81
CA LEU A 28 4.33 9.52 15.03
C LEU A 28 3.67 10.47 16.03
N PRO A 29 3.61 10.11 17.31
CA PRO A 29 3.10 10.98 18.34
C PRO A 29 3.95 12.27 18.39
N ALA A 30 3.29 13.41 18.49
CA ALA A 30 3.99 14.67 18.72
C ALA A 30 4.85 14.55 19.99
N ASN A 31 6.11 14.97 19.93
CA ASN A 31 7.06 14.95 21.04
C ASN A 31 6.64 15.96 22.14
N CYS A 32 5.48 15.77 22.73
CA CYS A 32 4.97 16.56 23.85
C CYS A 32 4.80 15.66 25.05
N CYS A 33 5.19 16.15 26.23
CA CYS A 33 5.29 15.47 27.53
C CYS A 33 3.98 14.88 28.09
N SER A 34 2.98 14.65 27.28
CA SER A 34 1.72 14.04 27.67
C SER A 34 1.65 12.62 27.10
N VAL A 35 1.16 11.69 27.91
CA VAL A 35 0.83 10.34 27.44
C VAL A 35 -0.21 10.49 26.32
N MET A 36 0.21 10.35 25.10
CA MET A 36 -0.69 10.37 23.96
C MET A 36 -1.34 8.99 23.83
N VAL A 37 -2.63 8.95 24.05
CA VAL A 37 -3.45 7.81 23.63
C VAL A 37 -3.59 7.94 22.11
N PRO A 38 -3.25 6.91 21.32
CA PRO A 38 -3.46 6.95 19.88
C PRO A 38 -4.93 7.27 19.58
N GLU A 39 -5.16 8.23 18.69
CA GLU A 39 -6.51 8.60 18.27
C GLU A 39 -7.21 7.43 17.52
N HIS A 40 -6.41 6.58 16.89
CA HIS A 40 -6.87 5.43 16.13
C HIS A 40 -6.11 4.17 16.55
N GLN A 41 -6.81 3.04 16.56
CA GLN A 41 -6.23 1.73 16.82
C GLN A 41 -5.46 1.20 15.60
N LEU A 42 -5.81 1.66 14.42
CA LEU A 42 -5.22 1.25 13.15
C LEU A 42 -5.09 2.45 12.23
N ALA A 43 -3.92 2.61 11.64
CA ALA A 43 -3.66 3.52 10.53
C ALA A 43 -3.20 2.70 9.32
N VAL A 44 -3.86 2.85 8.19
CA VAL A 44 -3.50 2.19 6.93
C VAL A 44 -2.97 3.22 5.97
N VAL A 45 -1.79 2.95 5.41
CA VAL A 45 -1.16 3.79 4.38
C VAL A 45 -0.99 2.97 3.12
N GLU A 46 -1.63 3.39 2.04
CA GLU A 46 -1.44 2.79 0.72
C GLU A 46 -0.27 3.46 0.00
N ILE A 47 0.69 2.64 -0.47
CA ILE A 47 1.83 3.08 -1.26
C ILE A 47 1.83 2.37 -2.60
N SER A 48 1.38 3.06 -3.64
CA SER A 48 1.27 2.49 -5.00
C SER A 48 2.60 2.48 -5.77
N ALA A 49 3.60 3.26 -5.34
CA ALA A 49 4.91 3.37 -5.97
C ALA A 49 6.03 3.29 -4.92
N PRO A 50 6.34 2.08 -4.42
CA PRO A 50 7.27 1.91 -3.30
C PRO A 50 8.76 2.09 -3.68
N ALA A 51 9.10 2.16 -4.97
CA ALA A 51 10.46 2.32 -5.43
C ALA A 51 11.13 3.58 -4.85
N GLY A 52 12.20 3.40 -4.08
CA GLY A 52 12.91 4.51 -3.42
C GLY A 52 12.19 5.10 -2.21
N PHE A 53 11.19 4.40 -1.64
CA PHE A 53 10.40 4.89 -0.50
C PHE A 53 10.52 3.96 0.74
N ALA A 54 11.62 3.23 0.84
CA ALA A 54 11.85 2.26 1.92
C ALA A 54 11.83 2.88 3.33
N ASP A 55 12.22 4.15 3.47
CA ASP A 55 12.19 4.85 4.77
C ASP A 55 10.77 5.00 5.35
N ALA A 56 9.74 4.99 4.50
CA ALA A 56 8.36 5.00 4.97
C ALA A 56 7.97 3.70 5.68
N PHE A 57 8.57 2.57 5.29
CA PHE A 57 8.28 1.27 5.90
C PHE A 57 8.79 1.17 7.34
N ALA A 58 9.81 1.96 7.70
CA ALA A 58 10.31 2.04 9.08
C ALA A 58 9.31 2.72 10.04
N LEU A 59 8.27 3.36 9.52
CA LEU A 59 7.19 3.97 10.31
C LEU A 59 6.01 3.01 10.57
N ALA A 60 6.01 1.82 9.96
CA ALA A 60 4.93 0.87 10.03
C ALA A 60 5.29 -0.32 10.95
N ASP A 61 4.30 -0.81 11.68
CA ASP A 61 4.41 -2.07 12.43
C ASP A 61 4.35 -3.28 11.48
N GLU A 62 3.60 -3.16 10.39
CA GLU A 62 3.51 -4.17 9.33
C GLU A 62 3.58 -3.53 7.95
N VAL A 63 4.29 -4.18 7.06
CA VAL A 63 4.33 -3.87 5.63
C VAL A 63 3.69 -5.03 4.88
N ILE A 64 2.56 -4.77 4.24
CA ILE A 64 1.79 -5.78 3.54
C ILE A 64 2.02 -5.63 2.03
N ALA A 65 2.57 -6.65 1.38
CA ALA A 65 2.58 -6.74 -0.06
C ALA A 65 1.37 -7.54 -0.56
N VAL A 66 0.56 -6.91 -1.39
CA VAL A 66 -0.53 -7.60 -2.09
C VAL A 66 -0.05 -7.93 -3.49
N THR A 67 0.09 -9.21 -3.80
CA THR A 67 0.62 -9.68 -5.08
C THR A 67 -0.47 -10.31 -5.94
N ALA A 68 -0.26 -10.29 -7.25
CA ALA A 68 -1.02 -11.07 -8.22
C ALA A 68 -0.18 -11.20 -9.51
N PRO A 69 -0.31 -12.30 -10.27
CA PRO A 69 0.38 -12.48 -11.54
C PRO A 69 0.20 -11.27 -12.47
N LEU A 70 1.25 -10.91 -13.20
CA LEU A 70 1.25 -9.73 -14.07
C LEU A 70 0.07 -9.73 -15.05
N GLU A 71 -0.21 -10.89 -15.66
CA GLU A 71 -1.35 -11.05 -16.56
C GLU A 71 -2.70 -10.80 -15.88
N THR A 72 -2.87 -11.28 -14.65
CA THR A 72 -4.08 -11.03 -13.85
C THR A 72 -4.24 -9.54 -13.56
N ARG A 73 -3.15 -8.87 -13.19
CA ARG A 73 -3.17 -7.41 -12.95
C ARG A 73 -3.50 -6.64 -14.22
N ARG A 74 -2.93 -7.06 -15.35
CA ARG A 74 -3.17 -6.46 -16.66
C ARG A 74 -4.64 -6.59 -17.08
N LEU A 75 -5.20 -7.80 -17.00
CA LEU A 75 -6.61 -8.05 -17.31
C LEU A 75 -7.54 -7.17 -16.46
N ARG A 76 -7.33 -7.15 -15.14
CA ARG A 76 -8.12 -6.33 -14.21
C ARG A 76 -8.00 -4.82 -14.50
N ALA A 77 -6.83 -4.35 -14.93
CA ALA A 77 -6.62 -2.94 -15.29
C ALA A 77 -7.37 -2.58 -16.57
N VAL A 78 -7.31 -3.43 -17.58
CA VAL A 78 -8.04 -3.24 -18.85
C VAL A 78 -9.54 -3.28 -18.64
N GLU A 79 -10.06 -4.21 -17.84
CA GLU A 79 -11.47 -4.29 -17.47
C GLU A 79 -11.98 -3.01 -16.78
N ARG A 80 -11.12 -2.33 -16.03
CA ARG A 80 -11.40 -1.02 -15.40
C ARG A 80 -11.21 0.17 -16.34
N GLY A 81 -10.91 -0.08 -17.62
CA GLY A 81 -10.81 0.93 -18.67
C GLY A 81 -9.40 1.52 -18.88
N MET A 82 -8.35 0.91 -18.31
CA MET A 82 -6.97 1.30 -18.61
C MET A 82 -6.55 0.76 -19.97
N ASP A 83 -5.82 1.57 -20.73
CA ASP A 83 -5.16 1.11 -21.95
C ASP A 83 -4.08 0.07 -21.64
N ALA A 84 -3.99 -0.98 -22.45
CA ALA A 84 -3.06 -2.08 -22.21
C ALA A 84 -1.60 -1.66 -22.30
N ASP A 85 -1.25 -0.80 -23.26
CA ASP A 85 0.11 -0.30 -23.43
C ASP A 85 0.48 0.68 -22.31
N ASP A 86 -0.50 1.42 -21.76
CA ASP A 86 -0.29 2.28 -20.59
C ASP A 86 -0.02 1.44 -19.34
N PHE A 87 -0.74 0.33 -19.16
CA PHE A 87 -0.46 -0.62 -18.08
C PHE A 87 0.96 -1.17 -18.17
N ASP A 88 1.36 -1.64 -19.36
CA ASP A 88 2.65 -2.28 -19.57
C ASP A 88 3.80 -1.29 -19.26
N ARG A 89 3.71 -0.05 -19.74
CA ARG A 89 4.68 1.02 -19.39
C ARG A 89 4.77 1.31 -17.89
N ARG A 90 3.64 1.32 -17.19
CA ARG A 90 3.63 1.55 -15.74
C ARG A 90 4.19 0.37 -14.97
N ALA A 91 3.92 -0.86 -15.44
CA ALA A 91 4.45 -2.06 -14.82
C ALA A 91 5.99 -2.11 -14.91
N GLU A 92 6.59 -1.64 -16.00
CA GLU A 92 8.04 -1.52 -16.16
C GLU A 92 8.69 -0.53 -15.15
N CYS A 93 7.92 0.44 -14.65
CA CYS A 93 8.38 1.41 -13.64
C CYS A 93 8.21 0.91 -12.20
N GLN A 94 7.58 -0.24 -11.99
CA GLN A 94 7.41 -0.83 -10.66
C GLN A 94 8.58 -1.75 -10.31
N PRO A 95 8.87 -1.94 -9.01
CA PRO A 95 9.80 -2.97 -8.56
C PRO A 95 9.36 -4.36 -9.02
N ALA A 96 10.31 -5.26 -9.17
CA ALA A 96 10.00 -6.68 -9.37
C ALA A 96 9.21 -7.25 -8.18
N GLU A 97 8.42 -8.29 -8.42
CA GLU A 97 7.58 -8.89 -7.38
C GLU A 97 8.43 -9.42 -6.21
N GLU A 98 9.60 -9.99 -6.52
CA GLU A 98 10.55 -10.47 -5.52
C GLU A 98 11.05 -9.34 -4.60
N ASP A 99 11.28 -8.15 -5.15
CA ASP A 99 11.69 -6.98 -4.38
C ASP A 99 10.57 -6.48 -3.47
N LEU A 100 9.32 -6.51 -3.95
CA LEU A 100 8.14 -6.16 -3.13
C LEU A 100 7.96 -7.14 -1.96
N ILE A 101 8.09 -8.44 -2.23
CA ILE A 101 8.02 -9.49 -1.22
C ILE A 101 9.13 -9.33 -0.18
N ALA A 102 10.35 -9.00 -0.62
CA ALA A 102 11.50 -8.80 0.27
C ALA A 102 11.34 -7.59 1.20
N MET A 103 10.56 -6.59 0.82
CA MET A 103 10.25 -5.42 1.65
C MET A 103 9.10 -5.67 2.63
N ALA A 104 8.29 -6.70 2.41
CA ALA A 104 7.08 -6.96 3.18
C ALA A 104 7.36 -7.81 4.42
N THR A 105 6.60 -7.57 5.48
CA THR A 105 6.51 -8.44 6.66
C THR A 105 5.40 -9.47 6.51
N PHE A 106 4.43 -9.18 5.65
CA PHE A 106 3.31 -10.06 5.33
C PHE A 106 2.97 -9.97 3.84
N VAL A 107 2.70 -11.11 3.21
CA VAL A 107 2.35 -11.17 1.77
C VAL A 107 0.96 -11.77 1.62
N ILE A 108 0.12 -11.12 0.84
CA ILE A 108 -1.21 -11.59 0.48
C ILE A 108 -1.25 -11.87 -1.01
N ASP A 109 -1.61 -13.10 -1.39
CA ASP A 109 -1.84 -13.46 -2.78
C ASP A 109 -3.28 -13.12 -3.18
N ASN A 110 -3.42 -12.21 -4.13
CA ASN A 110 -4.69 -11.81 -4.74
C ASN A 110 -4.80 -12.32 -6.18
N ALA A 111 -4.27 -13.51 -6.48
CA ALA A 111 -4.38 -14.12 -7.82
C ALA A 111 -5.81 -14.57 -8.14
N CYS A 112 -6.51 -15.10 -7.14
CA CYS A 112 -7.87 -15.63 -7.29
C CYS A 112 -8.94 -14.53 -7.18
N ALA A 113 -10.08 -14.77 -7.82
CA ALA A 113 -11.27 -13.91 -7.69
C ALA A 113 -12.23 -14.52 -6.65
N ASP A 114 -11.71 -14.85 -5.47
CA ASP A 114 -12.46 -15.43 -4.34
C ASP A 114 -12.23 -14.61 -3.06
N ASP A 115 -12.78 -15.07 -1.95
CA ASP A 115 -12.69 -14.38 -0.67
C ASP A 115 -11.37 -14.64 0.10
N SER A 116 -10.35 -15.24 -0.53
CA SER A 116 -9.07 -15.56 0.14
C SER A 116 -8.38 -14.32 0.68
N LEU A 117 -8.34 -13.24 -0.10
CA LEU A 117 -7.81 -11.95 0.31
C LEU A 117 -8.44 -11.45 1.62
N PHE A 118 -9.77 -11.51 1.72
CA PHE A 118 -10.48 -11.02 2.90
C PHE A 118 -10.22 -11.90 4.11
N ARG A 119 -10.16 -13.23 3.94
CA ARG A 119 -9.81 -14.15 5.02
C ARG A 119 -8.41 -13.92 5.58
N GLU A 120 -7.43 -13.60 4.72
CA GLU A 120 -6.07 -13.29 5.16
C GLU A 120 -6.02 -11.94 5.88
N LEU A 121 -6.78 -10.94 5.42
CA LEU A 121 -6.92 -9.66 6.11
C LEU A 121 -7.60 -9.81 7.47
N ASP A 122 -8.67 -10.59 7.56
CA ASP A 122 -9.36 -10.87 8.82
C ASP A 122 -8.40 -11.54 9.82
N ALA A 123 -7.63 -12.54 9.37
CA ALA A 123 -6.63 -13.20 10.21
C ALA A 123 -5.53 -12.23 10.70
N LEU A 124 -5.14 -11.25 9.88
CA LEU A 124 -4.19 -10.21 10.26
C LEU A 124 -4.79 -9.30 11.33
N VAL A 125 -6.02 -8.84 11.15
CA VAL A 125 -6.75 -8.00 12.09
C VAL A 125 -6.92 -8.71 13.44
N ASP A 126 -7.31 -9.98 13.43
CA ASP A 126 -7.45 -10.81 14.62
C ASP A 126 -6.13 -10.97 15.38
N ARG A 127 -5.02 -11.13 14.66
CA ARG A 127 -3.67 -11.25 15.26
C ARG A 127 -3.31 -10.03 16.11
N TYR A 128 -3.77 -8.84 15.71
CA TYR A 128 -3.56 -7.60 16.45
C TYR A 128 -4.65 -7.29 17.48
N GLY A 129 -5.69 -8.14 17.58
CA GLY A 129 -6.79 -7.91 18.49
C GLY A 129 -7.57 -6.64 18.18
N LEU A 130 -7.60 -6.22 16.91
CA LEU A 130 -8.30 -5.02 16.47
C LEU A 130 -9.80 -5.31 16.38
N ALA A 131 -10.61 -4.61 17.19
CA ALA A 131 -12.04 -4.62 17.03
C ALA A 131 -12.40 -3.66 15.87
N LEU A 132 -12.63 -4.21 14.69
CA LEU A 132 -13.18 -3.40 13.60
C LEU A 132 -14.62 -3.04 13.93
N PRO A 133 -15.05 -1.79 13.72
CA PRO A 133 -16.45 -1.44 13.82
C PRO A 133 -17.26 -2.32 12.85
N ALA A 134 -18.39 -2.85 13.29
CA ALA A 134 -19.30 -3.52 12.38
C ALA A 134 -19.55 -2.62 11.18
N ALA A 135 -19.43 -3.17 9.97
CA ALA A 135 -19.65 -2.41 8.74
C ALA A 135 -21.02 -1.74 8.83
N GLU A 136 -21.04 -0.44 9.08
CA GLU A 136 -22.26 0.34 8.89
C GLU A 136 -22.56 0.28 7.40
N GLU A 137 -23.68 -0.34 7.04
CA GLU A 137 -24.25 -0.24 5.72
C GLU A 137 -24.50 1.23 5.43
N THR A 138 -23.53 1.92 4.81
CA THR A 138 -23.74 3.22 4.23
C THR A 138 -24.66 3.02 3.03
N LEU A 139 -25.97 2.97 3.31
CA LEU A 139 -27.00 3.19 2.31
C LEU A 139 -26.76 4.57 1.72
N HIS A 140 -26.24 4.57 0.49
CA HIS A 140 -26.17 5.77 -0.31
C HIS A 140 -27.58 6.20 -0.65
N GLY A 141 -28.00 7.32 -0.07
CA GLY A 141 -29.12 8.10 -0.54
C GLY A 141 -28.69 8.99 -1.70
#